data_6908ba15162a6c89ce61e48f4aae65c2
#
_entry.id   6908ba15162a6c89ce61e48f4aae65c2
#
_cell.length_a   1.000
_cell.length_b   1.000
_cell.length_c   1.000
_cell.angle_alpha   90.00
_cell.angle_beta   90.00
_cell.angle_gamma   90.00
#
_symmetry.space_group_name_H-M   'P 1'
#
loop_
_entity.id
_entity.type
_entity.pdbx_description
1 polymer ?
#
loop_
_entity_poly.entity_id
_entity_poly.type
_entity_poly.pdbx_seq_one_letter_code
_entity_poly.pdbx_strand_id
1 'polypeptide(L)'
;AEPCGTVGLGPRPLSDNSRKISDCQPTKGMFGDLASAVLMEILYGARVARYDLLGPIGALASRITTWTDLCDKRLHRLVSYINHVPDISMYGWVGDNVEDIELVLCCDADLAGDRNDHKSTSGVLLCLCGKNTFIPVSAISKKQTSVSKSTPEAEIVAIDHGVYKMAIPGIYLWEHI
;
A
#
# COMPACT_ATOMS: atom_id res chain seq x y z
N ALA A 1 -15.39 -70.26 -11.21
CA ALA A 1 -15.37 -69.00 -10.54
C ALA A 1 -13.92 -68.66 -10.21
N GLU A 2 -13.28 -67.82 -11.03
CA GLU A 2 -11.92 -67.30 -10.79
C GLU A 2 -11.98 -65.98 -10.05
N PRO A 3 -11.09 -65.70 -9.10
CA PRO A 3 -11.08 -64.46 -8.37
C PRO A 3 -10.38 -63.37 -9.18
N CYS A 4 -11.04 -62.22 -9.24
CA CYS A 4 -10.59 -61.01 -9.85
C CYS A 4 -9.27 -60.47 -9.20
N GLY A 5 -8.23 -60.36 -10.04
CA GLY A 5 -6.93 -59.85 -9.62
C GLY A 5 -6.97 -58.33 -9.37
N THR A 6 -6.60 -57.93 -8.17
CA THR A 6 -6.38 -56.55 -7.79
C THR A 6 -5.10 -56.02 -8.44
N VAL A 7 -5.23 -55.11 -9.41
CA VAL A 7 -4.12 -54.36 -9.99
C VAL A 7 -3.70 -53.29 -8.99
N GLY A 8 -2.56 -53.48 -8.32
CA GLY A 8 -1.94 -52.50 -7.46
C GLY A 8 -1.38 -51.33 -8.30
N LEU A 9 -2.01 -50.17 -8.21
CA LEU A 9 -1.46 -48.90 -8.70
C LEU A 9 -0.38 -48.45 -7.73
N GLY A 10 0.88 -48.73 -8.05
CA GLY A 10 2.02 -48.10 -7.37
C GLY A 10 2.01 -46.60 -7.51
N PRO A 11 2.57 -45.86 -6.55
CA PRO A 11 2.62 -44.40 -6.60
C PRO A 11 3.41 -43.94 -7.82
N ARG A 12 2.79 -43.09 -8.67
CA ARG A 12 3.47 -42.44 -9.78
C ARG A 12 4.60 -41.58 -9.22
N PRO A 13 5.82 -41.62 -9.76
CA PRO A 13 6.88 -40.69 -9.38
C PRO A 13 6.41 -39.29 -9.75
N LEU A 14 6.38 -38.39 -8.75
CA LEU A 14 6.22 -36.97 -8.95
C LEU A 14 7.40 -36.51 -9.82
N SER A 15 7.11 -36.10 -11.05
CA SER A 15 8.11 -35.42 -11.88
C SER A 15 8.54 -34.15 -11.18
N ASP A 16 9.77 -34.16 -10.72
CA ASP A 16 10.46 -33.02 -10.14
C ASP A 16 10.66 -31.97 -11.24
N ASN A 17 9.60 -31.21 -11.51
CA ASN A 17 9.64 -30.01 -12.29
C ASN A 17 10.06 -28.83 -11.36
N SER A 18 11.16 -29.00 -10.65
CA SER A 18 11.92 -27.86 -10.14
C SER A 18 12.46 -27.09 -11.35
N ARG A 19 11.60 -26.23 -11.94
CA ARG A 19 12.07 -25.18 -12.83
C ARG A 19 13.15 -24.44 -12.06
N LYS A 20 14.42 -24.65 -12.41
CA LYS A 20 15.52 -23.79 -12.01
C LYS A 20 15.07 -22.38 -12.33
N ILE A 21 14.67 -21.63 -11.31
CA ILE A 21 14.57 -20.17 -11.39
C ILE A 21 16.01 -19.79 -11.64
N SER A 22 16.34 -19.53 -12.90
CA SER A 22 17.62 -18.98 -13.29
C SER A 22 17.80 -17.72 -12.44
N ASP A 23 18.89 -17.65 -11.69
CA ASP A 23 19.41 -16.46 -10.99
C ASP A 23 19.70 -15.37 -12.04
N CYS A 24 18.62 -14.77 -12.56
CA CYS A 24 18.73 -13.60 -13.40
C CYS A 24 18.96 -12.44 -12.42
N GLN A 25 20.20 -12.04 -12.27
CA GLN A 25 20.57 -10.83 -11.54
C GLN A 25 19.68 -9.69 -12.05
N PRO A 26 19.02 -8.93 -11.17
CA PRO A 26 18.15 -7.85 -11.59
C PRO A 26 18.98 -6.83 -12.38
N THR A 27 18.63 -6.62 -13.64
CA THR A 27 19.27 -5.63 -14.48
C THR A 27 18.90 -4.22 -14.00
N LYS A 28 19.86 -3.27 -14.15
CA LYS A 28 19.60 -1.86 -13.83
C LYS A 28 18.43 -1.36 -14.69
N GLY A 29 17.44 -0.73 -14.08
CA GLY A 29 16.30 -0.17 -14.80
C GLY A 29 16.69 1.10 -15.58
N MET A 30 15.97 1.34 -16.67
CA MET A 30 16.22 2.44 -17.60
C MET A 30 15.79 3.79 -17.03
N PHE A 31 14.67 3.81 -16.25
CA PHE A 31 14.05 5.04 -15.76
C PHE A 31 14.55 5.48 -14.38
N GLY A 32 15.59 4.84 -13.82
CA GLY A 32 16.07 5.12 -12.47
C GLY A 32 16.33 6.60 -12.19
N ASP A 33 16.92 7.31 -13.15
CA ASP A 33 17.29 8.73 -13.02
C ASP A 33 16.06 9.66 -13.03
N LEU A 34 14.96 9.28 -13.71
CA LEU A 34 13.72 10.05 -13.82
C LEU A 34 12.67 9.61 -12.80
N ALA A 35 12.79 8.40 -12.26
CA ALA A 35 11.77 7.79 -11.42
C ALA A 35 11.41 8.63 -10.20
N SER A 36 12.40 9.27 -9.57
CA SER A 36 12.18 10.13 -8.41
C SER A 36 11.30 11.32 -8.74
N ALA A 37 11.57 12.03 -9.83
CA ALA A 37 10.79 13.20 -10.24
C ALA A 37 9.35 12.80 -10.59
N VAL A 38 9.17 11.76 -11.40
CA VAL A 38 7.84 11.26 -11.80
C VAL A 38 7.03 10.82 -10.59
N LEU A 39 7.64 10.06 -9.67
CA LEU A 39 6.95 9.62 -8.46
C LEU A 39 6.54 10.78 -7.55
N MET A 40 7.36 11.84 -7.47
CA MET A 40 7.02 13.02 -6.65
C MET A 40 5.88 13.83 -7.26
N GLU A 41 5.81 13.98 -8.57
CA GLU A 41 4.68 14.63 -9.26
C GLU A 41 3.38 13.85 -9.02
N ILE A 42 3.41 12.52 -9.20
CA ILE A 42 2.24 11.67 -8.95
C ILE A 42 1.84 11.74 -7.46
N LEU A 43 2.80 11.73 -6.54
CA LEU A 43 2.55 11.80 -5.10
C LEU A 43 1.85 13.09 -4.70
N TYR A 44 2.19 14.21 -5.33
CA TYR A 44 1.53 15.50 -5.07
C TYR A 44 0.02 15.40 -5.35
N GLY A 45 -0.36 14.91 -6.52
CA GLY A 45 -1.77 14.69 -6.86
C GLY A 45 -2.45 13.61 -6.01
N ALA A 46 -1.70 12.54 -5.69
CA ALA A 46 -2.22 11.44 -4.88
C ALA A 46 -2.61 11.88 -3.46
N ARG A 47 -1.85 12.77 -2.85
CA ARG A 47 -2.13 13.29 -1.51
C ARG A 47 -3.40 14.15 -1.43
N VAL A 48 -3.82 14.72 -2.55
CA VAL A 48 -4.98 15.62 -2.59
C VAL A 48 -6.26 14.88 -2.97
N ALA A 49 -6.19 13.97 -3.96
CA ALA A 49 -7.40 13.43 -4.59
C ALA A 49 -7.34 11.94 -4.95
N ARG A 50 -6.17 11.30 -4.90
CA ARG A 50 -5.97 9.93 -5.39
C ARG A 50 -5.26 9.05 -4.37
N TYR A 51 -5.89 8.79 -3.22
CA TYR A 51 -5.31 7.99 -2.13
C TYR A 51 -5.03 6.53 -2.55
N ASP A 52 -5.71 6.02 -3.56
CA ASP A 52 -5.46 4.73 -4.20
C ASP A 52 -4.01 4.57 -4.72
N LEU A 53 -3.34 5.68 -5.06
CA LEU A 53 -1.98 5.67 -5.58
C LEU A 53 -0.89 5.70 -4.50
N LEU A 54 -1.22 6.03 -3.25
CA LEU A 54 -0.23 6.22 -2.16
C LEU A 54 0.60 4.97 -1.91
N GLY A 55 -0.03 3.79 -1.84
CA GLY A 55 0.65 2.52 -1.62
C GLY A 55 1.64 2.16 -2.74
N PRO A 56 1.20 2.10 -4.01
CA PRO A 56 2.09 1.86 -5.15
C PRO A 56 3.24 2.84 -5.27
N ILE A 57 3.01 4.14 -5.03
CA ILE A 57 4.05 5.16 -5.05
C ILE A 57 5.08 4.90 -3.95
N GLY A 58 4.63 4.64 -2.71
CA GLY A 58 5.49 4.36 -1.56
C GLY A 58 6.38 3.13 -1.80
N ALA A 59 5.81 2.06 -2.38
CA ALA A 59 6.52 0.84 -2.73
C ALA A 59 7.61 1.07 -3.80
N LEU A 60 7.39 1.94 -4.79
CA LEU A 60 8.39 2.31 -5.79
C LEU A 60 9.42 3.28 -5.23
N ALA A 61 8.99 4.27 -4.45
CA ALA A 61 9.87 5.26 -3.83
C ALA A 61 10.89 4.62 -2.89
N SER A 62 10.54 3.55 -2.19
CA SER A 62 11.46 2.80 -1.33
C SER A 62 12.59 2.10 -2.10
N ARG A 63 12.51 2.02 -3.42
CA ARG A 63 13.46 1.32 -4.31
C ARG A 63 14.27 2.25 -5.22
N ILE A 64 14.17 3.56 -5.06
CA ILE A 64 14.85 4.54 -5.93
C ILE A 64 16.36 4.28 -5.98
N THR A 65 17.00 3.95 -4.86
CA THR A 65 18.44 3.69 -4.79
C THR A 65 18.86 2.34 -5.40
N THR A 66 17.92 1.41 -5.56
CA THR A 66 18.15 0.05 -6.08
C THR A 66 17.21 -0.23 -7.26
N TRP A 67 17.11 0.73 -8.18
CA TRP A 67 16.15 0.67 -9.26
C TRP A 67 16.49 -0.40 -10.29
N THR A 68 15.53 -1.24 -10.61
CA THR A 68 15.67 -2.39 -11.51
C THR A 68 14.67 -2.33 -12.66
N ASP A 69 14.83 -3.20 -13.66
CA ASP A 69 13.87 -3.40 -14.76
C ASP A 69 12.46 -3.77 -14.27
N LEU A 70 12.36 -4.46 -13.14
CA LEU A 70 11.08 -4.72 -12.51
C LEU A 70 10.41 -3.44 -11.98
N CYS A 71 11.21 -2.49 -11.48
CA CYS A 71 10.70 -1.18 -11.08
C CYS A 71 10.19 -0.39 -12.29
N ASP A 72 10.87 -0.46 -13.44
CA ASP A 72 10.41 0.14 -14.71
C ASP A 72 9.03 -0.39 -15.11
N LYS A 73 8.84 -1.70 -15.06
CA LYS A 73 7.55 -2.35 -15.37
C LYS A 73 6.45 -1.92 -14.40
N ARG A 74 6.78 -1.78 -13.12
CA ARG A 74 5.83 -1.32 -12.09
C ARG A 74 5.49 0.16 -12.27
N LEU A 75 6.46 1.02 -12.58
CA LEU A 75 6.24 2.42 -12.88
C LEU A 75 5.36 2.58 -14.12
N HIS A 76 5.66 1.85 -15.20
CA HIS A 76 4.84 1.84 -16.40
C HIS A 76 3.40 1.41 -16.09
N ARG A 77 3.21 0.37 -15.26
CA ARG A 77 1.87 -0.07 -14.83
C ARG A 77 1.13 1.00 -14.03
N LEU A 78 1.82 1.71 -13.14
CA LEU A 78 1.25 2.81 -12.36
C LEU A 78 0.77 3.95 -13.28
N VAL A 79 1.62 4.40 -14.20
CA VAL A 79 1.27 5.45 -15.16
C VAL A 79 0.14 5.00 -16.09
N SER A 80 0.19 3.75 -16.57
CA SER A 80 -0.88 3.18 -17.39
C SER A 80 -2.21 3.12 -16.64
N TYR A 81 -2.21 2.77 -15.37
CA TYR A 81 -3.41 2.79 -14.52
C TYR A 81 -3.99 4.20 -14.41
N ILE A 82 -3.16 5.21 -14.13
CA ILE A 82 -3.60 6.61 -14.04
C ILE A 82 -4.24 7.07 -15.35
N ASN A 83 -3.62 6.75 -16.48
CA ASN A 83 -4.13 7.12 -17.80
C ASN A 83 -5.41 6.37 -18.17
N HIS A 84 -5.60 5.15 -17.66
CA HIS A 84 -6.81 4.35 -17.96
C HIS A 84 -8.02 4.81 -17.15
N VAL A 85 -7.79 5.39 -15.98
CA VAL A 85 -8.85 5.81 -15.04
C VAL A 85 -8.66 7.28 -14.60
N PRO A 86 -8.67 8.24 -15.57
CA PRO A 86 -8.42 9.65 -15.25
C PRO A 86 -9.52 10.26 -14.38
N ASP A 87 -10.75 9.74 -14.49
CA ASP A 87 -11.95 10.30 -13.87
C ASP A 87 -12.25 9.74 -12.48
N ILE A 88 -11.37 8.90 -11.93
CA ILE A 88 -11.54 8.47 -10.53
C ILE A 88 -11.47 9.70 -9.62
N SER A 89 -12.57 9.93 -8.91
CA SER A 89 -12.73 11.03 -7.98
C SER A 89 -12.95 10.51 -6.56
N MET A 90 -12.43 11.24 -5.61
CA MET A 90 -12.72 11.02 -4.20
C MET A 90 -13.97 11.81 -3.84
N TYR A 91 -14.93 11.15 -3.19
CA TYR A 91 -16.19 11.76 -2.80
C TYR A 91 -16.24 11.97 -1.30
N GLY A 92 -16.73 13.14 -0.90
CA GLY A 92 -17.15 13.44 0.45
C GLY A 92 -18.58 13.96 0.42
N TRP A 93 -19.31 13.73 1.50
CA TRP A 93 -20.69 14.24 1.66
C TRP A 93 -20.91 14.75 3.08
N VAL A 94 -21.75 15.75 3.21
CA VAL A 94 -22.13 16.39 4.47
C VAL A 94 -23.64 16.36 4.58
N GLY A 95 -24.15 15.74 5.63
CA GLY A 95 -25.57 15.63 5.91
C GLY A 95 -25.94 15.92 7.38
N ASP A 96 -24.94 16.20 8.20
CA ASP A 96 -25.11 16.47 9.63
C ASP A 96 -24.73 17.92 9.96
N ASN A 97 -25.17 18.41 11.16
CA ASN A 97 -24.68 19.69 11.67
C ASN A 97 -23.23 19.57 12.13
N VAL A 98 -22.51 20.69 12.17
CA VAL A 98 -21.09 20.73 12.56
C VAL A 98 -20.86 20.13 13.96
N GLU A 99 -21.80 20.34 14.87
CA GLU A 99 -21.77 19.84 16.25
C GLU A 99 -21.85 18.30 16.35
N ASP A 100 -22.40 17.64 15.31
CA ASP A 100 -22.55 16.18 15.21
C ASP A 100 -21.43 15.51 14.41
N ILE A 101 -20.41 16.29 13.97
CA ILE A 101 -19.28 15.81 13.17
C ILE A 101 -18.06 15.64 14.04
N GLU A 102 -17.42 14.50 13.93
CA GLU A 102 -16.21 14.15 14.66
C GLU A 102 -15.01 14.01 13.73
N LEU A 103 -13.83 14.37 14.22
CA LEU A 103 -12.55 14.09 13.55
C LEU A 103 -12.11 12.68 13.91
N VAL A 104 -12.09 11.79 12.92
CA VAL A 104 -11.79 10.37 13.08
C VAL A 104 -10.45 10.03 12.43
N LEU A 105 -9.57 9.37 13.18
CA LEU A 105 -8.30 8.84 12.70
C LEU A 105 -8.40 7.31 12.58
N CYS A 106 -8.28 6.80 11.35
CA CYS A 106 -8.19 5.38 11.07
C CYS A 106 -6.73 5.01 10.83
N CYS A 107 -6.22 4.02 11.54
CA CYS A 107 -4.85 3.51 11.40
C CYS A 107 -4.87 2.00 11.16
N ASP A 108 -3.98 1.53 10.33
CA ASP A 108 -3.76 0.11 10.02
C ASP A 108 -2.29 -0.14 9.72
N ALA A 109 -1.83 -1.36 9.89
CA ALA A 109 -0.46 -1.77 9.58
C ALA A 109 -0.41 -3.13 8.90
N ASP A 110 0.17 -3.17 7.70
CA ASP A 110 0.53 -4.40 7.01
C ASP A 110 1.83 -4.99 7.61
N LEU A 111 1.70 -6.00 8.47
CA LEU A 111 2.84 -6.63 9.14
C LEU A 111 3.76 -7.32 8.13
N ALA A 112 5.05 -6.92 8.13
CA ALA A 112 6.09 -7.51 7.30
C ALA A 112 5.76 -7.57 5.80
N GLY A 113 5.00 -6.61 5.28
CA GLY A 113 4.52 -6.60 3.89
C GLY A 113 5.65 -6.53 2.86
N ASP A 114 6.80 -5.96 3.18
CA ASP A 114 7.97 -6.03 2.30
C ASP A 114 8.82 -7.27 2.60
N ARG A 115 8.82 -8.21 1.67
CA ARG A 115 9.57 -9.47 1.78
C ARG A 115 11.10 -9.32 1.80
N ASN A 116 11.64 -8.15 1.45
CA ASN A 116 13.09 -7.96 1.38
C ASN A 116 13.68 -7.54 2.74
N ASP A 117 12.98 -6.70 3.49
CA ASP A 117 13.46 -6.18 4.77
C ASP A 117 12.48 -6.41 5.93
N HIS A 118 11.39 -7.14 5.69
CA HIS A 118 10.35 -7.49 6.66
C HIS A 118 9.73 -6.29 7.39
N LYS A 119 9.84 -5.09 6.82
CA LYS A 119 9.25 -3.90 7.38
C LYS A 119 7.78 -3.81 7.05
N SER A 120 7.01 -3.35 8.02
CA SER A 120 5.59 -3.08 7.92
C SER A 120 5.32 -1.78 7.18
N THR A 121 4.11 -1.63 6.65
CA THR A 121 3.63 -0.38 6.06
C THR A 121 2.48 0.15 6.89
N SER A 122 2.57 1.39 7.37
CA SER A 122 1.48 2.06 8.05
C SER A 122 0.56 2.74 7.03
N GLY A 123 -0.73 2.45 7.15
CA GLY A 123 -1.82 3.16 6.50
C GLY A 123 -2.53 4.05 7.51
N VAL A 124 -2.74 5.32 7.17
CA VAL A 124 -3.45 6.27 8.03
C VAL A 124 -4.42 7.07 7.18
N LEU A 125 -5.65 7.22 7.67
CA LEU A 125 -6.67 8.07 7.07
C LEU A 125 -7.26 8.97 8.14
N LEU A 126 -7.25 10.27 7.90
CA LEU A 126 -7.96 11.27 8.68
C LEU A 126 -9.22 11.67 7.93
N CYS A 127 -10.36 11.61 8.58
CA CYS A 127 -11.66 11.97 8.01
C CYS A 127 -12.54 12.69 9.00
N LEU A 128 -13.49 13.47 8.49
CA LEU A 128 -14.61 13.99 9.25
C LEU A 128 -15.77 13.03 9.07
N CYS A 129 -16.34 12.56 10.18
CA CYS A 129 -17.40 11.57 10.20
C CYS A 129 -18.58 12.05 11.05
N GLY A 130 -19.78 11.80 10.58
CA GLY A 130 -21.03 11.92 11.31
C GLY A 130 -21.97 10.81 10.88
N LYS A 131 -23.20 10.80 11.36
CA LYS A 131 -24.20 9.79 11.00
C LYS A 131 -24.48 9.80 9.49
N ASN A 132 -24.53 10.98 8.89
CA ASN A 132 -24.80 11.21 7.46
C ASN A 132 -23.68 12.02 6.80
N THR A 133 -22.48 12.03 7.38
CA THR A 133 -21.33 12.81 6.92
C THR A 133 -20.10 11.92 6.82
N PHE A 134 -19.40 12.04 5.72
CA PHE A 134 -18.06 11.47 5.55
C PHE A 134 -17.24 12.34 4.61
N ILE A 135 -16.13 12.88 5.10
CA ILE A 135 -15.19 13.68 4.31
C ILE A 135 -13.78 13.16 4.56
N PRO A 136 -13.12 12.53 3.59
CA PRO A 136 -11.70 12.20 3.69
C PRO A 136 -10.87 13.49 3.63
N VAL A 137 -10.06 13.74 4.65
CA VAL A 137 -9.26 14.96 4.79
C VAL A 137 -7.83 14.74 4.32
N SER A 138 -7.22 13.67 4.78
CA SER A 138 -5.81 13.35 4.45
C SER A 138 -5.54 11.86 4.62
N ALA A 139 -4.63 11.31 3.81
CA ALA A 139 -4.17 9.94 3.94
C ALA A 139 -2.65 9.82 3.81
N ILE A 140 -2.09 8.82 4.47
CA ILE A 140 -0.67 8.46 4.40
C ILE A 140 -0.56 6.95 4.22
N SER A 141 0.33 6.53 3.32
CA SER A 141 0.84 5.17 3.25
C SER A 141 2.36 5.25 3.34
N LYS A 142 2.94 4.72 4.43
CA LYS A 142 4.37 4.86 4.70
C LYS A 142 4.96 3.60 5.28
N LYS A 143 6.08 3.18 4.72
CA LYS A 143 6.89 2.09 5.25
C LYS A 143 7.47 2.48 6.61
N GLN A 144 7.35 1.60 7.60
CA GLN A 144 7.90 1.78 8.94
C GLN A 144 9.44 1.75 8.93
N THR A 145 10.06 2.45 9.86
CA THR A 145 11.52 2.51 9.95
C THR A 145 12.11 1.29 10.65
N SER A 146 11.37 0.71 11.60
CA SER A 146 11.72 -0.49 12.36
C SER A 146 11.00 -1.74 11.84
N VAL A 147 11.51 -2.89 12.19
CA VAL A 147 10.84 -4.18 11.96
C VAL A 147 10.05 -4.52 13.21
N SER A 148 8.74 -4.63 13.10
CA SER A 148 7.85 -5.03 14.17
C SER A 148 7.84 -6.57 14.31
N LYS A 149 7.83 -7.04 15.55
CA LYS A 149 7.85 -8.48 15.88
C LYS A 149 6.45 -9.10 15.93
N SER A 150 5.43 -8.26 15.98
CA SER A 150 4.01 -8.68 16.07
C SER A 150 3.08 -7.68 15.40
N THR A 151 1.87 -8.14 15.04
CA THR A 151 0.82 -7.26 14.51
C THR A 151 0.47 -6.11 15.44
N PRO A 152 0.24 -6.33 16.75
CA PRO A 152 -0.04 -5.21 17.66
C PRO A 152 1.07 -4.17 17.73
N GLU A 153 2.33 -4.59 17.67
CA GLU A 153 3.47 -3.65 17.65
C GLU A 153 3.45 -2.79 16.37
N ALA A 154 3.21 -3.40 15.21
CA ALA A 154 3.10 -2.68 13.96
C ALA A 154 1.93 -1.67 13.96
N GLU A 155 0.79 -2.06 14.53
CA GLU A 155 -0.39 -1.20 14.65
C GLU A 155 -0.14 -0.02 15.58
N ILE A 156 0.52 -0.24 16.73
CA ILE A 156 0.89 0.85 17.65
C ILE A 156 1.80 1.86 16.96
N VAL A 157 2.77 1.42 16.16
CA VAL A 157 3.64 2.29 15.37
C VAL A 157 2.83 3.08 14.33
N ALA A 158 1.82 2.46 13.72
CA ALA A 158 0.94 3.16 12.77
C ALA A 158 0.07 4.22 13.47
N ILE A 159 -0.46 3.91 14.65
CA ILE A 159 -1.25 4.84 15.47
C ILE A 159 -0.39 6.04 15.92
N ASP A 160 0.80 5.77 16.47
CA ASP A 160 1.74 6.82 16.88
C ASP A 160 2.05 7.77 15.71
N HIS A 161 2.37 7.20 14.55
CA HIS A 161 2.62 7.99 13.34
C HIS A 161 1.40 8.80 12.91
N GLY A 162 0.20 8.22 12.96
CA GLY A 162 -1.06 8.87 12.62
C GLY A 162 -1.40 10.02 13.55
N VAL A 163 -1.27 9.81 14.85
CA VAL A 163 -1.52 10.84 15.87
C VAL A 163 -0.61 12.04 15.66
N TYR A 164 0.70 11.80 15.54
CA TYR A 164 1.68 12.88 15.41
C TYR A 164 1.59 13.65 14.10
N LYS A 165 1.33 12.95 12.99
CA LYS A 165 1.40 13.55 11.65
C LYS A 165 0.07 14.06 11.12
N MET A 166 -1.05 13.58 11.67
CA MET A 166 -2.37 13.90 11.14
C MET A 166 -3.36 14.35 12.21
N ALA A 167 -3.51 13.60 13.32
CA ALA A 167 -4.54 13.94 14.30
C ALA A 167 -4.24 15.26 14.99
N ILE A 168 -3.03 15.45 15.53
CA ILE A 168 -2.67 16.71 16.21
C ILE A 168 -2.80 17.92 15.29
N PRO A 169 -2.22 17.94 14.07
CA PRO A 169 -2.45 19.04 13.14
C PRO A 169 -3.92 19.21 12.72
N GLY A 170 -4.65 18.10 12.61
CA GLY A 170 -6.07 18.11 12.27
C GLY A 170 -6.93 18.75 13.36
N ILE A 171 -6.65 18.47 14.64
CA ILE A 171 -7.34 19.07 15.78
C ILE A 171 -7.09 20.59 15.77
N TYR A 172 -5.82 21.02 15.63
CA TYR A 172 -5.51 22.44 15.54
C TYR A 172 -6.24 23.15 14.39
N LEU A 173 -6.36 22.50 13.23
CA LEU A 173 -7.13 23.05 12.13
C LEU A 173 -8.62 23.14 12.47
N TRP A 174 -9.18 22.08 13.08
CA TRP A 174 -10.59 21.99 13.43
C TRP A 174 -11.03 23.02 14.49
N GLU A 175 -10.14 23.35 15.43
CA GLU A 175 -10.38 24.38 16.44
C GLU A 175 -10.45 25.80 15.87
N HIS A 176 -10.03 26.01 14.61
CA HIS A 176 -9.98 27.32 13.95
C HIS A 176 -11.03 27.49 12.83
N ILE A 177 -11.84 26.47 12.59
CA ILE A 177 -12.96 26.49 11.64
C ILE A 177 -14.29 26.64 12.38
#